data_51e5137e5b9af3e127cc67b403d614e0
#
_entry.id   51e5137e5b9af3e127cc67b403d614e0
#
_cell.length_a   1.000
_cell.length_b   1.000
_cell.length_c   1.000
_cell.angle_alpha   90.00
_cell.angle_beta   90.00
_cell.angle_gamma   90.00
#
_symmetry.space_group_name_H-M   'P 1'
#
loop_
_entity.id
_entity.type
_entity.pdbx_description
1 polymer ?
#
loop_
_entity_poly.entity_id
_entity_poly.type
_entity_poly.pdbx_seq_one_letter_code
_entity_poly.pdbx_strand_id
1 'polypeptide(L)'
;RARFSRWLRTPEPKALLNASIFFDFRPLYGDDELSDALRTWLVDAVREAPLFLRLMAANALQCRPPLGLLRDFRFDRNEAFPRTLDLKLYGTRPFVDAARVLALANGVAHTGTVQRLRGVGEIARMGGDDVAAIVDGFGFIQLLRLQRQRSMQPGAAGANRIDPDALNELDRHILKKSFGQARKLQSRLALDFRL
;
A
#
# COMPACT_ATOMS: atom_id res chain seq x y z
N ARG A 1 -17.05 18.01 -3.78
CA ARG A 1 -17.91 16.89 -3.34
C ARG A 1 -18.59 16.19 -4.52
N ALA A 2 -19.26 16.89 -5.45
CA ALA A 2 -20.04 16.29 -6.55
C ALA A 2 -19.22 15.30 -7.41
N ARG A 3 -17.94 15.62 -7.74
CA ARG A 3 -17.05 14.72 -8.51
C ARG A 3 -16.74 13.43 -7.75
N PHE A 4 -16.44 13.53 -6.45
CA PHE A 4 -16.20 12.36 -5.61
C PHE A 4 -17.45 11.48 -5.48
N SER A 5 -18.62 12.08 -5.23
CA SER A 5 -19.89 11.34 -5.18
C SER A 5 -20.19 10.57 -6.46
N ARG A 6 -19.80 11.12 -7.63
CA ARG A 6 -19.93 10.41 -8.91
C ARG A 6 -19.00 9.20 -8.96
N TRP A 7 -17.72 9.35 -8.58
CA TRP A 7 -16.77 8.24 -8.57
C TRP A 7 -17.20 7.11 -7.63
N LEU A 8 -17.75 7.44 -6.46
CA LEU A 8 -18.24 6.45 -5.50
C LEU A 8 -19.46 5.68 -6.00
N ARG A 9 -20.37 6.37 -6.73
CA ARG A 9 -21.59 5.75 -7.27
C ARG A 9 -21.35 4.95 -8.55
N THR A 10 -20.39 5.37 -9.37
CA THR A 10 -20.06 4.72 -10.64
C THR A 10 -18.56 4.39 -10.67
N PRO A 11 -18.17 3.31 -9.97
CA PRO A 11 -16.76 2.96 -9.75
C PRO A 11 -16.13 2.25 -10.97
N GLU A 12 -15.99 2.98 -12.08
CA GLU A 12 -15.21 2.54 -13.23
C GLU A 12 -13.70 2.52 -12.93
N PRO A 13 -12.87 1.78 -13.70
CA PRO A 13 -11.42 1.71 -13.45
C PRO A 13 -10.74 3.07 -13.37
N LYS A 14 -11.13 4.04 -14.21
CA LYS A 14 -10.63 5.42 -14.18
C LYS A 14 -11.08 6.16 -12.92
N ALA A 15 -12.29 5.94 -12.46
CA ALA A 15 -12.81 6.53 -11.22
C ALA A 15 -12.05 6.00 -10.00
N LEU A 16 -11.79 4.69 -9.95
CA LEU A 16 -11.01 4.05 -8.89
C LEU A 16 -9.58 4.59 -8.83
N LEU A 17 -8.92 4.74 -9.98
CA LEU A 17 -7.57 5.30 -10.06
C LEU A 17 -7.55 6.76 -9.56
N ASN A 18 -8.44 7.60 -10.06
CA ASN A 18 -8.54 9.00 -9.65
C ASN A 18 -8.84 9.11 -8.15
N ALA A 19 -9.82 8.39 -7.65
CA ALA A 19 -10.17 8.40 -6.25
C ALA A 19 -8.99 7.99 -5.37
N SER A 20 -8.24 6.93 -5.73
CA SER A 20 -7.09 6.46 -4.96
C SER A 20 -5.98 7.52 -4.81
N ILE A 21 -5.78 8.37 -5.83
CA ILE A 21 -4.84 9.49 -5.76
C ILE A 21 -5.37 10.58 -4.83
N PHE A 22 -6.66 10.93 -4.98
CA PHE A 22 -7.26 12.02 -4.22
C PHE A 22 -7.55 11.70 -2.75
N PHE A 23 -7.55 10.44 -2.32
CA PHE A 23 -7.65 10.11 -0.89
C PHE A 23 -6.43 10.52 -0.07
N ASP A 24 -5.31 10.84 -0.72
CA ASP A 24 -4.06 11.23 -0.07
C ASP A 24 -3.81 12.75 -0.14
N PHE A 25 -4.85 13.55 -0.49
CA PHE A 25 -4.71 15.01 -0.51
C PHE A 25 -4.37 15.56 0.87
N ARG A 26 -3.58 16.62 0.89
CA ARG A 26 -3.23 17.38 2.09
C ARG A 26 -3.13 18.88 1.72
N PRO A 27 -3.47 19.77 2.64
CA PRO A 27 -3.23 21.18 2.42
C PRO A 27 -1.71 21.43 2.31
N LEU A 28 -1.33 22.39 1.50
CA LEU A 28 0.04 22.88 1.40
C LEU A 28 0.19 24.23 2.09
N TYR A 29 -0.87 25.03 2.07
CA TYR A 29 -0.92 26.37 2.63
C TYR A 29 -2.38 26.79 2.78
N GLY A 30 -2.68 27.69 3.75
CA GLY A 30 -3.98 28.28 3.96
C GLY A 30 -4.76 27.64 5.12
N ASP A 31 -6.09 27.72 5.03
CA ASP A 31 -6.99 27.24 6.07
C ASP A 31 -7.17 25.70 5.98
N ASP A 32 -6.75 25.01 7.03
CA ASP A 32 -6.86 23.55 7.12
C ASP A 32 -8.32 23.09 7.33
N GLU A 33 -9.23 23.94 7.82
CA GLU A 33 -10.63 23.58 8.09
C GLU A 33 -11.36 23.08 6.84
N LEU A 34 -11.08 23.71 5.68
CA LEU A 34 -11.66 23.29 4.40
C LEU A 34 -11.23 21.89 3.98
N SER A 35 -9.94 21.58 4.19
CA SER A 35 -9.38 20.28 3.86
C SER A 35 -9.88 19.20 4.81
N ASP A 36 -10.00 19.50 6.09
CA ASP A 36 -10.46 18.57 7.12
C ASP A 36 -11.95 18.27 6.97
N ALA A 37 -12.76 19.29 6.69
CA ALA A 37 -14.19 19.12 6.40
C ALA A 37 -14.43 18.29 5.13
N LEU A 38 -13.57 18.43 4.11
CA LEU A 38 -13.64 17.59 2.91
C LEU A 38 -13.20 16.15 3.22
N ARG A 39 -12.14 15.97 4.00
CA ARG A 39 -11.61 14.65 4.39
C ARG A 39 -12.62 13.86 5.21
N THR A 40 -13.19 14.48 6.23
CA THR A 40 -14.23 13.85 7.08
C THR A 40 -15.40 13.40 6.21
N TRP A 41 -15.95 14.30 5.42
CA TRP A 41 -17.05 13.97 4.50
C TRP A 41 -16.68 12.83 3.54
N LEU A 42 -15.45 12.82 3.01
CA LEU A 42 -15.00 11.83 2.05
C LEU A 42 -14.89 10.43 2.69
N VAL A 43 -14.32 10.34 3.89
CA VAL A 43 -14.21 9.09 4.65
C VAL A 43 -15.60 8.51 4.94
N ASP A 44 -16.56 9.34 5.38
CA ASP A 44 -17.92 8.91 5.64
C ASP A 44 -18.62 8.44 4.35
N ALA A 45 -18.52 9.23 3.27
CA ALA A 45 -19.13 8.88 1.99
C ALA A 45 -18.57 7.56 1.38
N VAL A 46 -17.28 7.27 1.60
CA VAL A 46 -16.67 6.01 1.14
C VAL A 46 -17.17 4.81 1.94
N ARG A 47 -17.37 4.95 3.25
CA ARG A 47 -17.91 3.88 4.10
C ARG A 47 -19.33 3.47 3.69
N GLU A 48 -20.11 4.39 3.14
CA GLU A 48 -21.45 4.14 2.60
C GLU A 48 -21.42 3.59 1.15
N ALA A 49 -20.25 3.36 0.57
CA ALA A 49 -20.06 2.86 -0.79
C ALA A 49 -19.38 1.47 -0.82
N PRO A 50 -20.03 0.38 -0.35
CA PRO A 50 -19.40 -0.93 -0.20
C PRO A 50 -18.90 -1.53 -1.51
N LEU A 51 -19.59 -1.28 -2.64
CA LEU A 51 -19.12 -1.73 -3.95
C LEU A 51 -17.81 -1.05 -4.34
N PHE A 52 -17.71 0.25 -4.12
CA PHE A 52 -16.48 1.01 -4.38
C PHE A 52 -15.31 0.48 -3.57
N LEU A 53 -15.50 0.28 -2.25
CA LEU A 53 -14.48 -0.30 -1.36
C LEU A 53 -14.06 -1.70 -1.82
N ARG A 54 -15.02 -2.56 -2.19
CA ARG A 54 -14.73 -3.90 -2.69
C ARG A 54 -13.89 -3.88 -3.97
N LEU A 55 -14.19 -2.98 -4.91
CA LEU A 55 -13.43 -2.82 -6.14
C LEU A 55 -12.02 -2.25 -5.88
N MET A 56 -11.88 -1.31 -4.94
CA MET A 56 -10.56 -0.86 -4.48
C MET A 56 -9.75 -2.00 -3.86
N ALA A 57 -10.37 -2.84 -3.03
CA ALA A 57 -9.73 -4.00 -2.44
C ALA A 57 -9.29 -5.01 -3.52
N ALA A 58 -10.16 -5.33 -4.49
CA ALA A 58 -9.82 -6.18 -5.60
C ALA A 58 -8.63 -5.65 -6.43
N ASN A 59 -8.58 -4.33 -6.66
CA ASN A 59 -7.46 -3.69 -7.33
C ASN A 59 -6.16 -3.78 -6.49
N ALA A 60 -6.23 -3.59 -5.18
CA ALA A 60 -5.09 -3.70 -4.28
C ALA A 60 -4.49 -5.12 -4.23
N LEU A 61 -5.29 -6.15 -4.48
CA LEU A 61 -4.86 -7.55 -4.50
C LEU A 61 -4.18 -7.98 -5.82
N GLN A 62 -4.25 -7.17 -6.87
CA GLN A 62 -3.59 -7.48 -8.14
C GLN A 62 -2.06 -7.44 -8.04
N CYS A 63 -1.52 -6.59 -7.19
CA CYS A 63 -0.09 -6.42 -6.99
C CYS A 63 0.38 -7.32 -5.85
N ARG A 64 0.80 -8.54 -6.16
CA ARG A 64 1.19 -9.53 -5.14
C ARG A 64 2.67 -9.43 -4.79
N PRO A 65 3.03 -9.55 -3.49
CA PRO A 65 4.42 -9.65 -3.07
C PRO A 65 5.15 -10.82 -3.77
N PRO A 66 6.41 -10.64 -4.20
CA PRO A 66 7.13 -11.57 -5.06
C PRO A 66 7.71 -12.76 -4.28
N LEU A 67 6.85 -13.55 -3.66
CA LEU A 67 7.20 -14.79 -2.95
C LEU A 67 6.61 -16.00 -3.67
N GLY A 68 7.43 -17.00 -3.93
CA GLY A 68 7.01 -18.31 -4.43
C GLY A 68 6.37 -19.20 -3.35
N LEU A 69 6.01 -20.44 -3.72
CA LEU A 69 5.40 -21.45 -2.85
C LEU A 69 6.32 -21.84 -1.69
N LEU A 70 7.61 -22.00 -1.92
CA LEU A 70 8.63 -22.35 -0.94
C LEU A 70 9.21 -21.14 -0.19
N ARG A 71 8.49 -20.00 -0.20
CA ARG A 71 8.91 -18.72 0.37
C ARG A 71 10.23 -18.18 -0.21
N ASP A 72 10.60 -18.61 -1.40
CA ASP A 72 11.70 -18.00 -2.15
C ASP A 72 11.21 -16.85 -3.03
N PHE A 73 12.12 -16.02 -3.57
CA PHE A 73 11.72 -14.91 -4.41
C PHE A 73 11.20 -15.39 -5.76
N ARG A 74 10.14 -14.72 -6.23
CA ARG A 74 9.62 -14.89 -7.58
C ARG A 74 9.96 -13.65 -8.38
N PHE A 75 10.87 -13.81 -9.34
CA PHE A 75 11.27 -12.72 -10.22
C PHE A 75 10.21 -12.43 -11.28
N ASP A 76 10.08 -11.15 -11.65
CA ASP A 76 9.30 -10.77 -12.81
C ASP A 76 10.10 -11.08 -14.11
N ARG A 77 9.37 -11.17 -15.23
CA ARG A 77 9.98 -11.43 -16.54
C ARG A 77 10.46 -10.13 -17.20
N ASN A 78 11.22 -9.32 -16.48
CA ASN A 78 11.74 -8.09 -17.02
C ASN A 78 13.13 -8.34 -17.62
N GLU A 79 13.20 -8.35 -18.95
CA GLU A 79 14.45 -8.62 -19.70
C GLU A 79 15.53 -7.56 -19.47
N ALA A 80 15.14 -6.30 -19.25
CA ALA A 80 16.09 -5.22 -18.99
C ALA A 80 16.72 -5.31 -17.58
N PHE A 81 16.07 -6.01 -16.65
CA PHE A 81 16.53 -6.16 -15.26
C PHE A 81 16.31 -7.60 -14.78
N PRO A 82 17.02 -8.58 -15.35
CA PRO A 82 16.83 -9.99 -15.00
C PRO A 82 17.15 -10.22 -13.53
N ARG A 83 16.47 -11.17 -12.91
CA ARG A 83 16.67 -11.58 -11.50
C ARG A 83 16.61 -10.43 -10.48
N THR A 84 15.89 -9.35 -10.78
CA THR A 84 15.67 -8.27 -9.83
C THR A 84 14.21 -8.21 -9.36
N LEU A 85 14.00 -7.55 -8.22
CA LEU A 85 12.68 -7.31 -7.62
C LEU A 85 12.37 -5.82 -7.66
N ASP A 86 11.21 -5.44 -8.20
CA ASP A 86 10.74 -4.06 -8.12
C ASP A 86 10.10 -3.80 -6.75
N LEU A 87 10.87 -3.14 -5.87
CA LEU A 87 10.45 -2.83 -4.51
C LEU A 87 9.34 -1.76 -4.44
N LYS A 88 9.17 -0.93 -5.48
CA LYS A 88 8.06 0.01 -5.55
C LYS A 88 6.78 -0.72 -5.90
N LEU A 89 6.79 -1.51 -6.97
CA LEU A 89 5.59 -2.16 -7.48
C LEU A 89 5.14 -3.33 -6.60
N TYR A 90 6.07 -4.23 -6.27
CA TYR A 90 5.75 -5.47 -5.55
C TYR A 90 6.08 -5.44 -4.06
N GLY A 91 6.84 -4.42 -3.63
CA GLY A 91 7.22 -4.24 -2.23
C GLY A 91 6.30 -3.27 -1.49
N THR A 92 6.41 -1.97 -1.77
CA THR A 92 5.68 -0.95 -1.00
C THR A 92 4.21 -0.82 -1.38
N ARG A 93 3.86 -0.99 -2.66
CA ARG A 93 2.48 -0.83 -3.16
C ARG A 93 1.48 -1.74 -2.46
N PRO A 94 1.75 -3.05 -2.21
CA PRO A 94 0.83 -3.90 -1.45
C PRO A 94 0.45 -3.35 -0.08
N PHE A 95 1.42 -2.76 0.66
CA PHE A 95 1.14 -2.14 1.95
C PHE A 95 0.32 -0.86 1.81
N VAL A 96 0.73 0.02 0.87
CA VAL A 96 0.08 1.33 0.67
C VAL A 96 -1.38 1.15 0.27
N ASP A 97 -1.66 0.28 -0.70
CA ASP A 97 -3.01 0.08 -1.21
C ASP A 97 -3.89 -0.61 -0.18
N ALA A 98 -3.40 -1.67 0.50
CA ALA A 98 -4.16 -2.35 1.54
C ALA A 98 -4.42 -1.43 2.75
N ALA A 99 -3.41 -0.70 3.23
CA ALA A 99 -3.58 0.25 4.32
C ALA A 99 -4.60 1.34 3.99
N ARG A 100 -4.61 1.84 2.75
CA ARG A 100 -5.59 2.83 2.29
C ARG A 100 -7.01 2.27 2.33
N VAL A 101 -7.23 1.10 1.76
CA VAL A 101 -8.58 0.50 1.71
C VAL A 101 -9.09 0.17 3.11
N LEU A 102 -8.25 -0.46 3.94
CA LEU A 102 -8.60 -0.76 5.33
C LEU A 102 -8.88 0.50 6.15
N ALA A 103 -8.08 1.55 5.99
CA ALA A 103 -8.28 2.83 6.66
C ALA A 103 -9.63 3.46 6.29
N LEU A 104 -9.94 3.53 5.00
CA LEU A 104 -11.21 4.08 4.50
C LEU A 104 -12.40 3.28 5.02
N ALA A 105 -12.33 1.96 5.00
CA ALA A 105 -13.40 1.08 5.49
C ALA A 105 -13.66 1.24 7.01
N ASN A 106 -12.61 1.55 7.78
CA ASN A 106 -12.67 1.71 9.23
C ASN A 106 -12.80 3.18 9.69
N GLY A 107 -12.97 4.13 8.77
CA GLY A 107 -13.13 5.53 9.13
C GLY A 107 -11.84 6.23 9.58
N VAL A 108 -10.67 5.67 9.27
CA VAL A 108 -9.35 6.24 9.60
C VAL A 108 -8.97 7.30 8.58
N ALA A 109 -8.92 8.56 8.99
CA ALA A 109 -8.71 9.71 8.10
C ALA A 109 -7.23 10.03 7.80
N HIS A 110 -6.27 9.26 8.33
CA HIS A 110 -4.84 9.48 8.08
C HIS A 110 -4.47 9.26 6.61
N THR A 111 -3.44 9.98 6.12
CA THR A 111 -2.91 9.83 4.76
C THR A 111 -1.63 8.99 4.71
N GLY A 112 -0.87 8.95 5.79
CA GLY A 112 0.37 8.17 5.88
C GLY A 112 0.11 6.68 6.09
N THR A 113 0.84 5.81 5.38
CA THR A 113 0.66 4.35 5.44
C THR A 113 0.82 3.81 6.87
N VAL A 114 1.86 4.22 7.59
CA VAL A 114 2.12 3.76 8.97
C VAL A 114 0.99 4.20 9.92
N GLN A 115 0.55 5.45 9.81
CA GLN A 115 -0.54 5.99 10.63
C GLN A 115 -1.86 5.27 10.34
N ARG A 116 -2.14 4.96 9.07
CA ARG A 116 -3.30 4.14 8.66
C ARG A 116 -3.24 2.74 9.27
N LEU A 117 -2.09 2.06 9.17
CA LEU A 117 -1.92 0.72 9.74
C LEU A 117 -2.11 0.69 11.25
N ARG A 118 -1.58 1.67 11.97
CA ARG A 118 -1.76 1.79 13.42
C ARG A 118 -3.21 2.07 13.78
N GLY A 119 -3.84 3.07 13.16
CA GLY A 119 -5.24 3.41 13.44
C GLY A 119 -6.22 2.27 13.09
N VAL A 120 -5.98 1.54 12.00
CA VAL A 120 -6.74 0.32 11.67
C VAL A 120 -6.50 -0.76 12.71
N GLY A 121 -5.25 -0.95 13.16
CA GLY A 121 -4.90 -1.93 14.18
C GLY A 121 -5.70 -1.74 15.47
N GLU A 122 -5.84 -0.53 15.93
CA GLU A 122 -6.62 -0.16 17.12
C GLU A 122 -8.11 -0.48 16.94
N ILE A 123 -8.72 -0.01 15.83
CA ILE A 123 -10.17 -0.17 15.58
C ILE A 123 -10.52 -1.63 15.29
N ALA A 124 -9.75 -2.32 14.47
CA ALA A 124 -9.98 -3.71 14.07
C ALA A 124 -9.42 -4.72 15.09
N ARG A 125 -8.94 -4.26 16.24
CA ARG A 125 -8.39 -5.08 17.34
C ARG A 125 -7.34 -6.07 16.84
N MET A 126 -6.44 -5.63 15.99
CA MET A 126 -5.29 -6.42 15.55
C MET A 126 -4.28 -6.52 16.71
N GLY A 127 -3.57 -7.62 16.82
CA GLY A 127 -2.48 -7.74 17.80
C GLY A 127 -1.43 -6.66 17.59
N GLY A 128 -0.97 -6.01 18.66
CA GLY A 128 0.04 -4.95 18.58
C GLY A 128 1.31 -5.40 17.87
N ASP A 129 1.78 -6.62 18.16
CA ASP A 129 2.96 -7.22 17.53
C ASP A 129 2.75 -7.47 16.03
N ASP A 130 1.53 -7.81 15.61
CA ASP A 130 1.20 -7.98 14.19
C ASP A 130 1.25 -6.65 13.44
N VAL A 131 0.71 -5.61 14.04
CA VAL A 131 0.76 -4.25 13.45
C VAL A 131 2.21 -3.75 13.40
N ALA A 132 2.98 -3.94 14.46
CA ALA A 132 4.40 -3.59 14.51
C ALA A 132 5.17 -4.32 13.40
N ALA A 133 5.01 -5.63 13.26
CA ALA A 133 5.69 -6.41 12.23
C ALA A 133 5.33 -5.98 10.80
N ILE A 134 4.07 -5.57 10.56
CA ILE A 134 3.64 -5.02 9.26
C ILE A 134 4.32 -3.68 9.00
N VAL A 135 4.35 -2.79 9.98
CA VAL A 135 4.98 -1.46 9.90
C VAL A 135 6.49 -1.59 9.67
N ASP A 136 7.16 -2.46 10.40
CA ASP A 136 8.60 -2.71 10.29
C ASP A 136 8.95 -3.30 8.92
N GLY A 137 8.14 -4.25 8.43
CA GLY A 137 8.30 -4.80 7.08
C GLY A 137 8.17 -3.75 5.98
N PHE A 138 7.19 -2.84 6.09
CA PHE A 138 7.05 -1.70 5.19
C PHE A 138 8.26 -0.76 5.28
N GLY A 139 8.69 -0.43 6.49
CA GLY A 139 9.84 0.44 6.75
C GLY A 139 11.14 -0.11 6.15
N PHE A 140 11.40 -1.41 6.33
CA PHE A 140 12.58 -2.07 5.77
C PHE A 140 12.62 -2.01 4.23
N ILE A 141 11.50 -2.28 3.57
CA ILE A 141 11.41 -2.16 2.10
C ILE A 141 11.64 -0.72 1.63
N GLN A 142 11.11 0.27 2.36
CA GLN A 142 11.36 1.68 2.06
C GLN A 142 12.84 2.05 2.24
N LEU A 143 13.49 1.54 3.27
CA LEU A 143 14.92 1.73 3.52
C LEU A 143 15.77 1.19 2.36
N LEU A 144 15.54 -0.06 1.95
CA LEU A 144 16.24 -0.65 0.80
C LEU A 144 16.04 0.14 -0.50
N ARG A 145 14.81 0.63 -0.74
CA ARG A 145 14.54 1.51 -1.88
C ARG A 145 15.34 2.80 -1.82
N LEU A 146 15.36 3.46 -0.67
CA LEU A 146 16.10 4.71 -0.47
C LEU A 146 17.60 4.51 -0.65
N GLN A 147 18.16 3.43 -0.09
CA GLN A 147 19.56 3.06 -0.28
C GLN A 147 19.89 2.86 -1.76
N ARG A 148 19.04 2.13 -2.48
CA ARG A 148 19.21 1.91 -3.92
C ARG A 148 19.13 3.20 -4.72
N GLN A 149 18.16 4.06 -4.45
CA GLN A 149 18.02 5.35 -5.13
C GLN A 149 19.22 6.28 -4.89
N ARG A 150 19.77 6.27 -3.66
CA ARG A 150 20.98 7.05 -3.34
C ARG A 150 22.25 6.55 -4.06
N SER A 151 22.35 5.26 -4.34
CA SER A 151 23.48 4.67 -5.06
C SER A 151 23.44 4.87 -6.57
N MET A 152 22.36 5.48 -7.11
CA MET A 152 22.15 5.67 -8.53
C MET A 152 22.02 7.16 -8.87
N GLN A 153 22.24 7.48 -10.15
CA GLN A 153 21.95 8.85 -10.63
C GLN A 153 20.44 9.13 -10.59
N PRO A 154 20.03 10.38 -10.31
CA PRO A 154 18.63 10.77 -10.34
C PRO A 154 17.97 10.42 -11.68
N GLY A 155 16.81 9.76 -11.61
CA GLY A 155 16.05 9.36 -12.80
C GLY A 155 16.56 8.09 -13.51
N ALA A 156 17.60 7.43 -12.99
CA ALA A 156 18.12 6.20 -13.59
C ALA A 156 17.06 5.09 -13.65
N ALA A 157 17.00 4.40 -14.76
CA ALA A 157 16.17 3.22 -14.90
C ALA A 157 16.58 2.16 -13.88
N GLY A 158 15.60 1.47 -13.26
CA GLY A 158 15.87 0.45 -12.25
C GLY A 158 16.16 0.98 -10.84
N ALA A 159 15.99 2.28 -10.56
CA ALA A 159 16.22 2.87 -9.23
C ALA A 159 15.33 2.29 -8.10
N ASN A 160 14.28 1.54 -8.43
CA ASN A 160 13.45 0.82 -7.47
C ASN A 160 13.70 -0.71 -7.48
N ARG A 161 14.67 -1.17 -8.25
CA ARG A 161 14.95 -2.59 -8.42
C ARG A 161 16.17 -3.02 -7.63
N ILE A 162 16.08 -4.18 -7.01
CA ILE A 162 17.17 -4.78 -6.24
C ILE A 162 17.37 -6.21 -6.70
N ASP A 163 18.64 -6.62 -6.79
CA ASP A 163 19.01 -8.02 -6.86
C ASP A 163 19.06 -8.58 -5.43
N PRO A 164 18.16 -9.49 -5.04
CA PRO A 164 18.17 -10.05 -3.70
C PRO A 164 19.40 -10.95 -3.42
N ASP A 165 20.09 -11.42 -4.45
CA ASP A 165 21.29 -12.22 -4.28
C ASP A 165 22.53 -11.33 -4.00
N ALA A 166 22.45 -10.02 -4.27
CA ALA A 166 23.46 -9.03 -3.87
C ALA A 166 23.29 -8.53 -2.43
N LEU A 167 22.22 -8.89 -1.73
CA LEU A 167 22.02 -8.57 -0.31
C LEU A 167 22.85 -9.53 0.56
N ASN A 168 23.28 -9.04 1.74
CA ASN A 168 23.75 -9.95 2.77
C ASN A 168 22.62 -10.88 3.25
N GLU A 169 22.96 -11.98 3.91
CA GLU A 169 22.03 -13.01 4.31
C GLU A 169 20.94 -12.47 5.25
N LEU A 170 21.29 -11.58 6.18
CA LEU A 170 20.36 -10.97 7.12
C LEU A 170 19.32 -10.10 6.39
N ASP A 171 19.75 -9.17 5.54
CA ASP A 171 18.87 -8.28 4.77
C ASP A 171 17.96 -9.07 3.83
N ARG A 172 18.51 -10.12 3.21
CA ARG A 172 17.73 -11.05 2.37
C ARG A 172 16.64 -11.75 3.17
N HIS A 173 16.95 -12.19 4.39
CA HIS A 173 15.98 -12.83 5.28
C HIS A 173 14.89 -11.84 5.73
N ILE A 174 15.28 -10.62 6.14
CA ILE A 174 14.34 -9.58 6.54
C ILE A 174 13.43 -9.19 5.35
N LEU A 175 13.96 -9.08 4.14
CA LEU A 175 13.18 -8.79 2.94
C LEU A 175 12.11 -9.87 2.67
N LYS A 176 12.46 -11.15 2.80
CA LYS A 176 11.50 -12.26 2.70
C LYS A 176 10.40 -12.14 3.75
N LYS A 177 10.75 -11.85 5.00
CA LYS A 177 9.78 -11.64 6.08
C LYS A 177 8.89 -10.44 5.81
N SER A 178 9.46 -9.34 5.33
CA SER A 178 8.70 -8.12 4.96
C SER A 178 7.66 -8.39 3.87
N PHE A 179 8.00 -9.13 2.82
CA PHE A 179 7.03 -9.58 1.83
C PHE A 179 5.97 -10.53 2.41
N GLY A 180 6.35 -11.34 3.40
CA GLY A 180 5.41 -12.16 4.17
C GLY A 180 4.37 -11.32 4.90
N GLN A 181 4.78 -10.20 5.51
CA GLN A 181 3.85 -9.26 6.16
C GLN A 181 2.92 -8.58 5.13
N ALA A 182 3.44 -8.19 3.97
CA ALA A 182 2.60 -7.66 2.89
C ALA A 182 1.53 -8.68 2.45
N ARG A 183 1.90 -9.96 2.30
CA ARG A 183 0.97 -11.04 1.96
C ARG A 183 -0.07 -11.26 3.05
N LYS A 184 0.33 -11.24 4.33
CA LYS A 184 -0.58 -11.33 5.48
C LYS A 184 -1.60 -10.20 5.48
N LEU A 185 -1.16 -8.96 5.22
CA LEU A 185 -2.03 -7.80 5.13
C LEU A 185 -3.02 -7.91 3.95
N GLN A 186 -2.57 -8.39 2.78
CA GLN A 186 -3.44 -8.65 1.64
C GLN A 186 -4.44 -9.79 1.90
N SER A 187 -4.03 -10.85 2.62
CA SER A 187 -4.94 -11.93 3.01
C SER A 187 -6.03 -11.42 3.95
N ARG A 188 -5.71 -10.53 4.88
CA ARG A 188 -6.70 -9.86 5.72
C ARG A 188 -7.67 -9.04 4.87
N LEU A 189 -7.15 -8.25 3.93
CA LEU A 189 -7.97 -7.47 3.01
C LEU A 189 -8.93 -8.36 2.21
N ALA A 190 -8.44 -9.48 1.69
CA ALA A 190 -9.26 -10.43 0.93
C ALA A 190 -10.39 -11.02 1.78
N LEU A 191 -10.10 -11.37 3.05
CA LEU A 191 -11.12 -11.87 3.99
C LEU A 191 -12.19 -10.81 4.31
N ASP A 192 -11.77 -9.58 4.63
CA ASP A 192 -12.67 -8.51 5.03
C ASP A 192 -13.64 -8.12 3.89
N PHE A 193 -13.21 -8.26 2.62
CA PHE A 193 -14.00 -7.92 1.44
C PHE A 193 -14.56 -9.14 0.67
N ARG A 194 -14.36 -10.36 1.16
CA ARG A 194 -14.83 -11.62 0.55
C ARG A 194 -14.38 -11.76 -0.92
N LEU A 195 -13.07 -11.62 -1.15
CA LEU A 195 -12.41 -11.70 -2.47
C LEU A 195 -11.52 -12.94 -2.60
#